data_b83179d938ec6a18679a538902a3d9aa
#
_entry.id   b83179d938ec6a18679a538902a3d9aa
#
_cell.length_a   1.000
_cell.length_b   1.000
_cell.length_c   1.000
_cell.angle_alpha   90.00
_cell.angle_beta   90.00
_cell.angle_gamma   90.00
#
_symmetry.space_group_name_H-M   'P 1'
#
loop_
_entity.id
_entity.type
_entity.pdbx_description
1 polymer ?
#
loop_
_entity_poly.entity_id
_entity_poly.type
_entity_poly.pdbx_seq_one_letter_code
_entity_poly.pdbx_strand_id
1 'polypeptide(L)'
;SLHDALPIFLSTGTVPGRRDLADTAFRQMRALYDRCQDVRRTGCASLELCDVACGRLEGYVELVLQPWDYAAGMLIVAEAGGQVTALGGAPLSLAEGGPLLASNGRLRGALQTILKE
;
A
#
# COMPACT_ATOMS: atom_id res chain seq x y z
N SER A 1 -7.39 8.57 -21.85
CA SER A 1 -6.17 7.75 -21.75
C SER A 1 -6.14 7.04 -20.41
N LEU A 2 -5.58 5.83 -20.37
CA LEU A 2 -5.53 5.04 -19.14
C LEU A 2 -4.71 5.71 -18.03
N HIS A 3 -3.66 6.44 -18.40
CA HIS A 3 -2.82 7.11 -17.39
C HIS A 3 -3.48 8.38 -16.83
N ASP A 4 -4.56 8.86 -17.44
CA ASP A 4 -5.33 9.97 -16.92
C ASP A 4 -6.40 9.50 -15.94
N ALA A 5 -6.70 8.21 -15.92
CA ALA A 5 -7.69 7.68 -14.99
C ALA A 5 -7.10 7.61 -13.58
N LEU A 6 -7.83 8.15 -12.60
CA LEU A 6 -7.45 8.04 -11.22
C LEU A 6 -7.69 6.63 -10.70
N PRO A 7 -6.80 6.10 -9.84
CA PRO A 7 -7.12 4.88 -9.11
C PRO A 7 -8.46 5.04 -8.38
N ILE A 8 -9.23 3.96 -8.30
CA ILE A 8 -10.53 4.04 -7.66
C ILE A 8 -10.36 4.09 -6.14
N PHE A 9 -9.85 3.01 -5.54
CA PHE A 9 -9.70 2.94 -4.11
C PHE A 9 -8.29 2.54 -3.71
N LEU A 10 -7.73 3.31 -2.80
CA LEU A 10 -6.45 3.03 -2.17
C LEU A 10 -6.67 2.86 -0.67
N SER A 11 -5.84 2.07 -0.01
CA SER A 11 -5.89 1.89 1.42
C SER A 11 -4.58 2.32 2.07
N THR A 12 -4.68 2.88 3.26
CA THR A 12 -3.51 3.27 4.05
C THR A 12 -3.70 2.88 5.50
N GLY A 13 -2.57 2.72 6.22
CA GLY A 13 -2.58 2.59 7.66
C GLY A 13 -2.24 3.90 8.34
N THR A 14 -2.63 4.03 9.61
CA THR A 14 -2.35 5.20 10.43
C THR A 14 -1.33 4.93 11.53
N VAL A 15 -0.87 3.71 11.64
CA VAL A 15 0.16 3.26 12.59
C VAL A 15 -0.13 3.73 14.03
N PRO A 16 -1.27 3.31 14.64
CA PRO A 16 -1.67 3.84 15.94
C PRO A 16 -0.67 3.58 17.07
N GLY A 17 0.16 2.54 16.96
CA GLY A 17 1.23 2.25 17.91
C GLY A 17 2.47 3.11 17.75
N ARG A 18 2.55 3.93 16.72
CA ARG A 18 3.70 4.77 16.40
C ARG A 18 3.22 6.18 16.05
N ARG A 19 2.77 6.91 17.08
CA ARG A 19 2.24 8.28 16.89
C ARG A 19 3.29 9.26 16.38
N ASP A 20 4.56 8.95 16.57
CA ASP A 20 5.67 9.71 16.01
C ASP A 20 5.69 9.71 14.47
N LEU A 21 5.02 8.75 13.85
CA LEU A 21 4.89 8.65 12.38
C LEU A 21 3.58 9.24 11.84
N ALA A 22 2.76 9.81 12.71
CA ALA A 22 1.43 10.30 12.31
C ALA A 22 1.51 11.36 11.20
N ASP A 23 2.41 12.33 11.32
CA ASP A 23 2.53 13.37 10.30
C ASP A 23 2.87 12.79 8.93
N THR A 24 3.78 11.83 8.89
CA THR A 24 4.14 11.14 7.64
C THR A 24 2.97 10.34 7.10
N ALA A 25 2.29 9.55 7.95
CA ALA A 25 1.18 8.72 7.54
C ALA A 25 0.03 9.55 6.97
N PHE A 26 -0.35 10.63 7.65
CA PHE A 26 -1.45 11.48 7.19
C PHE A 26 -1.07 12.31 5.97
N ARG A 27 0.18 12.73 5.85
CA ARG A 27 0.67 13.39 4.63
C ARG A 27 0.58 12.47 3.43
N GLN A 28 1.00 11.21 3.58
CA GLN A 28 0.89 10.21 2.52
C GLN A 28 -0.58 9.93 2.19
N MET A 29 -1.42 9.79 3.19
CA MET A 29 -2.85 9.60 2.98
C MET A 29 -3.46 10.77 2.21
N ARG A 30 -3.10 12.01 2.54
CA ARG A 30 -3.59 13.19 1.83
C ARG A 30 -3.11 13.20 0.38
N ALA A 31 -1.84 12.86 0.13
CA ALA A 31 -1.30 12.82 -1.22
C ALA A 31 -2.01 11.76 -2.07
N LEU A 32 -2.29 10.61 -1.49
CA LEU A 32 -3.03 9.55 -2.17
C LEU A 32 -4.50 9.94 -2.39
N TYR A 33 -5.12 10.54 -1.38
CA TYR A 33 -6.51 10.99 -1.47
C TYR A 33 -6.70 11.99 -2.62
N ASP A 34 -5.77 12.90 -2.80
CA ASP A 34 -5.84 13.89 -3.87
C ASP A 34 -5.72 13.28 -5.28
N ARG A 35 -5.25 12.02 -5.37
CA ARG A 35 -4.97 11.33 -6.63
C ARG A 35 -5.80 10.06 -6.84
N CYS A 36 -6.82 9.83 -6.02
CA CYS A 36 -7.71 8.67 -6.18
C CYS A 36 -9.16 9.10 -5.97
N GLN A 37 -10.10 8.17 -6.17
CA GLN A 37 -11.49 8.46 -5.91
C GLN A 37 -11.79 8.48 -4.42
N ASP A 38 -11.22 7.56 -3.67
CA ASP A 38 -11.37 7.53 -2.22
C ASP A 38 -10.29 6.66 -1.57
N VAL A 39 -10.06 6.92 -0.30
CA VAL A 39 -9.14 6.15 0.54
C VAL A 39 -9.96 5.29 1.49
N ARG A 40 -9.56 4.02 1.62
CA ARG A 40 -10.16 3.06 2.54
C ARG A 40 -9.19 2.77 3.68
N ARG A 41 -9.73 2.33 4.80
CA ARG A 41 -8.92 1.92 5.95
C ARG A 41 -9.68 0.87 6.75
N THR A 42 -9.30 -0.40 6.57
CA THR A 42 -9.92 -1.48 7.36
C THR A 42 -9.19 -1.70 8.68
N GLY A 43 -7.91 -1.35 8.74
CA GLY A 43 -7.08 -1.60 9.92
C GLY A 43 -6.54 -3.02 10.00
N CYS A 44 -6.65 -3.79 8.92
CA CYS A 44 -6.17 -5.18 8.88
C CYS A 44 -5.35 -5.41 7.62
N ALA A 45 -4.03 -5.49 7.77
CA ALA A 45 -3.11 -5.65 6.65
C ALA A 45 -3.40 -6.89 5.80
N SER A 46 -3.69 -8.01 6.43
CA SER A 46 -3.99 -9.26 5.72
C SER A 46 -5.18 -9.10 4.79
N LEU A 47 -6.25 -8.47 5.27
CA LEU A 47 -7.45 -8.24 4.46
C LEU A 47 -7.18 -7.25 3.35
N GLU A 48 -6.42 -6.19 3.62
CA GLU A 48 -6.11 -5.19 2.62
C GLU A 48 -5.25 -5.76 1.50
N LEU A 49 -4.29 -6.63 1.83
CA LEU A 49 -3.50 -7.32 0.81
C LEU A 49 -4.38 -8.25 -0.04
N CYS A 50 -5.30 -8.97 0.57
CA CYS A 50 -6.26 -9.79 -0.18
C CYS A 50 -7.14 -8.93 -1.07
N ASP A 51 -7.55 -7.76 -0.61
CA ASP A 51 -8.36 -6.83 -1.40
C ASP A 51 -7.57 -6.28 -2.60
N VAL A 52 -6.28 -6.04 -2.45
CA VAL A 52 -5.41 -5.69 -3.59
C VAL A 52 -5.33 -6.87 -4.57
N ALA A 53 -5.13 -8.07 -4.06
CA ALA A 53 -5.00 -9.26 -4.90
C ALA A 53 -6.25 -9.51 -5.75
N CYS A 54 -7.44 -9.32 -5.19
CA CYS A 54 -8.70 -9.58 -5.90
C CYS A 54 -9.27 -8.36 -6.64
N GLY A 55 -8.56 -7.23 -6.62
CA GLY A 55 -8.94 -6.04 -7.37
C GLY A 55 -9.94 -5.11 -6.69
N ARG A 56 -10.24 -5.32 -5.42
CA ARG A 56 -11.10 -4.40 -4.66
C ARG A 56 -10.40 -3.11 -4.29
N LEU A 57 -9.08 -3.19 -4.09
CA LEU A 57 -8.20 -2.04 -3.90
C LEU A 57 -7.17 -2.05 -5.02
N GLU A 58 -6.77 -0.88 -5.46
CA GLU A 58 -5.71 -0.76 -6.46
C GLU A 58 -4.34 -0.62 -5.82
N GLY A 59 -4.27 -0.22 -4.56
CA GLY A 59 -3.02 -0.13 -3.81
C GLY A 59 -3.25 -0.04 -2.32
N TYR A 60 -2.19 -0.37 -1.57
CA TYR A 60 -2.19 -0.34 -0.12
C TYR A 60 -0.81 0.08 0.37
N VAL A 61 -0.77 1.03 1.29
CA VAL A 61 0.45 1.58 1.88
C VAL A 61 0.36 1.52 3.39
N GLU A 62 1.42 1.01 4.02
CA GLU A 62 1.55 0.98 5.48
C GLU A 62 2.98 1.28 5.86
N LEU A 63 3.20 2.14 6.84
CA LEU A 63 4.56 2.54 7.24
C LEU A 63 5.26 1.51 8.10
N VAL A 64 4.53 0.79 8.94
CA VAL A 64 5.12 -0.20 9.84
C VAL A 64 4.28 -1.46 9.83
N LEU A 65 4.86 -2.55 9.34
CA LEU A 65 4.29 -3.90 9.41
C LEU A 65 5.35 -4.88 9.83
N GLN A 66 4.93 -5.95 10.46
CA GLN A 66 5.79 -7.06 10.82
C GLN A 66 5.69 -8.17 9.75
N PRO A 67 6.69 -9.04 9.62
CA PRO A 67 6.66 -10.08 8.58
C PRO A 67 5.40 -10.95 8.63
N TRP A 68 4.88 -11.25 9.82
CA TRP A 68 3.67 -12.05 9.95
C TRP A 68 2.40 -11.33 9.49
N ASP A 69 2.46 -10.00 9.32
CA ASP A 69 1.32 -9.23 8.80
C ASP A 69 1.20 -9.36 7.28
N TYR A 70 2.29 -9.63 6.57
CA TYR A 70 2.28 -9.57 5.10
C TYR A 70 2.84 -10.81 4.39
N ALA A 71 3.45 -11.77 5.11
CA ALA A 71 4.11 -12.89 4.44
C ALA A 71 3.18 -13.69 3.53
N ALA A 72 2.00 -14.05 4.01
CA ALA A 72 1.02 -14.77 3.20
C ALA A 72 0.40 -13.86 2.13
N GLY A 73 0.03 -12.64 2.50
CA GLY A 73 -0.59 -11.68 1.57
C GLY A 73 0.32 -11.30 0.41
N MET A 74 1.62 -11.21 0.66
CA MET A 74 2.63 -10.96 -0.37
C MET A 74 2.57 -12.01 -1.48
N LEU A 75 2.50 -13.27 -1.09
CA LEU A 75 2.40 -14.37 -2.05
C LEU A 75 1.08 -14.32 -2.82
N ILE A 76 -0.01 -14.06 -2.11
CA ILE A 76 -1.34 -13.96 -2.74
C ILE A 76 -1.37 -12.84 -3.76
N VAL A 77 -0.84 -11.67 -3.44
CA VAL A 77 -0.77 -10.55 -4.38
C VAL A 77 0.11 -10.89 -5.58
N ALA A 78 1.27 -11.50 -5.35
CA ALA A 78 2.17 -11.90 -6.44
C ALA A 78 1.51 -12.91 -7.39
N GLU A 79 0.82 -13.91 -6.85
CA GLU A 79 0.10 -14.91 -7.65
C GLU A 79 -1.04 -14.29 -8.45
N ALA A 80 -1.61 -13.20 -7.98
CA ALA A 80 -2.67 -12.47 -8.69
C ALA A 80 -2.10 -11.46 -9.73
N GLY A 81 -0.78 -11.39 -9.88
CA GLY A 81 -0.14 -10.51 -10.86
C GLY A 81 0.21 -9.12 -10.31
N GLY A 82 0.02 -8.88 -9.02
CA GLY A 82 0.41 -7.64 -8.37
C GLY A 82 1.82 -7.69 -7.81
N GLN A 83 2.18 -6.66 -7.08
CA GLN A 83 3.49 -6.53 -6.45
C GLN A 83 3.38 -6.02 -5.03
N VAL A 84 4.22 -6.54 -4.14
CA VAL A 84 4.40 -6.03 -2.78
C VAL A 84 5.89 -5.79 -2.58
N THR A 85 6.24 -4.55 -2.26
CA THR A 85 7.64 -4.13 -2.07
C THR A 85 7.76 -3.23 -0.86
N ALA A 86 8.98 -2.90 -0.47
CA ALA A 86 9.22 -1.75 0.38
C ALA A 86 8.80 -0.46 -0.36
N LEU A 87 8.62 0.64 0.36
CA LEU A 87 8.15 1.89 -0.25
C LEU A 87 9.04 2.37 -1.40
N GLY A 88 10.35 2.16 -1.31
CA GLY A 88 11.29 2.55 -2.35
C GLY A 88 11.36 1.60 -3.53
N GLY A 89 10.60 0.51 -3.51
CA GLY A 89 10.60 -0.50 -4.57
C GLY A 89 11.52 -1.68 -4.33
N ALA A 90 12.35 -1.64 -3.28
CA ALA A 90 13.22 -2.76 -2.93
C ALA A 90 12.40 -3.97 -2.45
N PRO A 91 12.96 -5.18 -2.55
CA PRO A 91 12.29 -6.34 -1.98
C PRO A 91 12.02 -6.17 -0.49
N LEU A 92 10.84 -6.60 -0.05
CA LEU A 92 10.46 -6.51 1.35
C LEU A 92 11.03 -7.68 2.13
N SER A 93 11.65 -7.38 3.28
CA SER A 93 12.26 -8.40 4.12
C SER A 93 11.20 -9.26 4.80
N LEU A 94 11.40 -10.59 4.81
CA LEU A 94 10.58 -11.50 5.60
C LEU A 94 11.12 -11.68 7.03
N ALA A 95 12.28 -11.06 7.34
CA ALA A 95 12.90 -11.18 8.66
C ALA A 95 12.65 -9.95 9.53
N GLU A 96 12.63 -8.76 8.96
CA GLU A 96 12.67 -7.52 9.73
C GLU A 96 11.38 -6.71 9.67
N GLY A 97 10.53 -6.93 8.68
CA GLY A 97 9.38 -6.07 8.48
C GLY A 97 9.76 -4.75 7.84
N GLY A 98 8.88 -3.78 7.91
CA GLY A 98 9.12 -2.43 7.40
C GLY A 98 7.92 -1.81 6.70
N PRO A 99 8.13 -0.64 6.07
CA PRO A 99 7.09 0.00 5.27
C PRO A 99 6.82 -0.78 3.99
N LEU A 100 5.55 -0.82 3.60
CA LEU A 100 5.07 -1.68 2.53
C LEU A 100 4.25 -0.88 1.53
N LEU A 101 4.45 -1.20 0.26
CA LEU A 101 3.63 -0.74 -0.84
C LEU A 101 3.16 -1.95 -1.64
N ALA A 102 1.84 -2.15 -1.67
CA ALA A 102 1.21 -3.19 -2.47
C ALA A 102 0.35 -2.55 -3.56
N SER A 103 0.39 -3.11 -4.75
CA SER A 103 -0.42 -2.59 -5.86
C SER A 103 -0.62 -3.67 -6.93
N ASN A 104 -1.55 -3.41 -7.85
CA ASN A 104 -1.47 -4.08 -9.13
C ASN A 104 -0.19 -3.59 -9.83
N GLY A 105 0.43 -4.40 -10.68
CA GLY A 105 1.75 -4.09 -11.23
C GLY A 105 1.85 -2.82 -12.04
N ARG A 106 0.71 -2.23 -12.48
CA ARG A 106 0.70 -1.03 -13.31
C ARG A 106 0.83 0.26 -12.52
N LEU A 107 0.35 0.26 -11.28
CA LEU A 107 0.27 1.49 -10.48
C LEU A 107 1.46 1.74 -9.58
N ARG A 108 2.35 0.77 -9.40
CA ARG A 108 3.45 0.88 -8.45
C ARG A 108 4.28 2.16 -8.66
N GLY A 109 4.70 2.42 -9.88
CA GLY A 109 5.52 3.59 -10.19
C GLY A 109 4.80 4.90 -9.87
N ALA A 110 3.52 5.00 -10.25
CA ALA A 110 2.71 6.18 -9.96
C ALA A 110 2.55 6.39 -8.46
N LEU A 111 2.27 5.31 -7.72
CA LEU A 111 2.13 5.39 -6.26
C LEU A 111 3.44 5.80 -5.59
N GLN A 112 4.57 5.27 -6.03
CA GLN A 112 5.87 5.67 -5.49
C GLN A 112 6.13 7.16 -5.70
N THR A 113 5.78 7.68 -6.86
CA THR A 113 5.93 9.11 -7.16
C THR A 113 5.09 9.96 -6.23
N ILE A 114 3.82 9.58 -6.01
CA ILE A 114 2.92 10.29 -5.11
C ILE A 114 3.46 10.28 -3.67
N LEU A 115 3.97 9.15 -3.22
CA LEU A 115 4.46 9.00 -1.85
C LEU A 115 5.73 9.80 -1.55
N LYS A 116 6.45 10.25 -2.58
CA LYS A 116 7.61 11.12 -2.42
C LYS A 116 7.24 12.59 -2.24
N GLU A 117 6.01 12.94 -2.55
CA GLU A 117 5.50 14.30 -2.35
C GLU A 117 5.26 14.55 -0.85
#